data_45cb24b637cbacd071afc53b0fa4a4dc
#
_entry.id   45cb24b637cbacd071afc53b0fa4a4dc
#
_cell.length_a   1.000
_cell.length_b   1.000
_cell.length_c   1.000
_cell.angle_alpha   90.00
_cell.angle_beta   90.00
_cell.angle_gamma   90.00
#
_symmetry.space_group_name_H-M   'P 1'
#
loop_
_entity.id
_entity.type
_entity.pdbx_description
1 polymer ?
#
loop_
_entity_poly.entity_id
_entity_poly.type
_entity_poly.pdbx_seq_one_letter_code
_entity_poly.pdbx_strand_id
1 'polypeptide(L)'
;QEVINDENANEGSVLEAYENLSDAKDLLVTKESYEHLQELITKALDIDESKYTEESIKLLTDKRKQAEEAYKESVPQNDKVQKAILELEAALNALEKKIDYSQLMVIIGKAESIDQTKYTASSLLRVNNEVLKAKALIDKADVTQEEIDEMVNTLSEAIDHLVLKADKTKFEELISKIDALDMSKYENTDSLITVLNQSKEVLKNEEATQSEVDHAYEMLNASYKQLKLKSDNIEITEIPTQRTNKTDKNEQIKTGDTTYINMIGWSLLIMMSCLGIFFIRKRVY
;
A
#
# COMPACT_ATOMS: atom_id res chain seq x y z
N GLN A 1 9.60 -38.69 66.34
CA GLN A 1 10.10 -38.36 67.74
C GLN A 1 10.07 -39.54 68.68
N GLU A 2 9.11 -40.45 68.59
CA GLU A 2 9.06 -41.61 69.45
C GLU A 2 10.30 -42.49 69.28
N VAL A 3 10.71 -42.81 68.09
CA VAL A 3 11.90 -43.63 67.79
C VAL A 3 13.21 -42.95 68.22
N ILE A 4 13.33 -41.63 68.16
CA ILE A 4 14.54 -40.89 68.59
C ILE A 4 14.71 -40.94 70.13
N ASN A 5 13.61 -41.04 70.86
CA ASN A 5 13.59 -41.04 72.29
C ASN A 5 13.56 -42.49 72.91
N ASP A 6 13.53 -43.52 72.04
CA ASP A 6 13.53 -44.90 72.41
C ASP A 6 14.98 -45.46 72.50
N GLU A 7 15.53 -45.63 73.71
CA GLU A 7 16.85 -46.17 73.93
C GLU A 7 17.02 -47.60 73.41
N ASN A 8 15.92 -48.33 73.17
CA ASN A 8 15.92 -49.69 72.63
C ASN A 8 15.55 -49.76 71.13
N ALA A 9 15.50 -48.64 70.44
CA ALA A 9 15.19 -48.65 69.05
C ALA A 9 16.23 -49.49 68.25
N ASN A 10 15.76 -50.44 67.46
CA ASN A 10 16.64 -51.20 66.58
C ASN A 10 16.89 -50.45 65.21
N GLU A 11 17.90 -50.91 64.49
CA GLU A 11 18.28 -50.30 63.24
C GLU A 11 17.14 -50.24 62.18
N GLY A 12 16.27 -51.30 62.19
CA GLY A 12 15.12 -51.35 61.28
C GLY A 12 14.07 -50.29 61.61
N SER A 13 13.76 -50.09 62.92
CA SER A 13 12.78 -49.06 63.33
C SER A 13 13.31 -47.61 63.08
N VAL A 14 14.62 -47.43 63.21
CA VAL A 14 15.24 -46.13 62.91
C VAL A 14 15.21 -45.86 61.39
N LEU A 15 15.51 -46.86 60.57
CA LEU A 15 15.44 -46.75 59.11
C LEU A 15 14.01 -46.47 58.63
N GLU A 16 13.04 -47.21 59.10
CA GLU A 16 11.62 -47.01 58.80
C GLU A 16 11.14 -45.60 59.20
N ALA A 17 11.53 -45.12 60.37
CA ALA A 17 11.18 -43.78 60.84
C ALA A 17 11.87 -42.69 59.97
N TYR A 18 13.10 -42.93 59.52
CA TYR A 18 13.82 -42.04 58.62
C TYR A 18 13.15 -42.01 57.23
N GLU A 19 12.82 -43.17 56.66
CA GLU A 19 12.12 -43.24 55.34
C GLU A 19 10.76 -42.55 55.43
N ASN A 20 9.97 -42.81 56.47
CA ASN A 20 8.70 -42.12 56.67
C ASN A 20 8.82 -40.62 56.85
N LEU A 21 9.87 -40.15 57.52
CA LEU A 21 10.13 -38.71 57.64
C LEU A 21 10.61 -38.08 56.36
N SER A 22 11.44 -38.79 55.57
CA SER A 22 11.89 -38.37 54.23
C SER A 22 10.71 -38.24 53.27
N ASP A 23 9.86 -39.27 53.22
CA ASP A 23 8.65 -39.28 52.41
C ASP A 23 7.69 -38.14 52.81
N ALA A 24 7.49 -37.94 54.12
CA ALA A 24 6.66 -36.86 54.64
C ALA A 24 7.25 -35.47 54.27
N LYS A 25 8.58 -35.32 54.30
CA LYS A 25 9.27 -34.09 53.90
C LYS A 25 9.08 -33.82 52.41
N ASP A 26 9.20 -34.85 51.57
CA ASP A 26 9.06 -34.70 50.10
C ASP A 26 7.61 -34.39 49.67
N LEU A 27 6.65 -34.72 50.53
CA LEU A 27 5.24 -34.34 50.34
C LEU A 27 4.93 -32.89 50.76
N LEU A 28 5.84 -32.20 51.48
CA LEU A 28 5.61 -30.84 51.94
C LEU A 28 5.70 -29.87 50.78
N VAL A 29 4.67 -29.05 50.63
CA VAL A 29 4.67 -27.91 49.70
C VAL A 29 5.45 -26.78 50.32
N THR A 30 6.40 -26.19 49.56
CA THR A 30 7.09 -25.00 50.04
C THR A 30 6.15 -23.79 50.01
N LYS A 31 6.33 -22.83 50.90
CA LYS A 31 5.58 -21.59 50.94
C LYS A 31 5.69 -20.86 49.60
N GLU A 32 6.88 -20.84 48.99
CA GLU A 32 7.14 -20.22 47.71
C GLU A 32 6.34 -20.84 46.57
N SER A 33 6.26 -22.20 46.51
CA SER A 33 5.44 -22.87 45.48
C SER A 33 3.95 -22.55 45.64
N TYR A 34 3.48 -22.44 46.90
CA TYR A 34 2.08 -22.13 47.18
C TYR A 34 1.73 -20.67 46.84
N GLU A 35 2.62 -19.73 47.15
CA GLU A 35 2.50 -18.32 46.76
C GLU A 35 2.55 -18.18 45.24
N HIS A 36 3.45 -18.87 44.56
CA HIS A 36 3.54 -18.88 43.11
C HIS A 36 2.27 -19.40 42.41
N LEU A 37 1.70 -20.51 42.94
CA LEU A 37 0.41 -21.02 42.46
C LEU A 37 -0.70 -19.97 42.58
N GLN A 38 -0.75 -19.26 43.71
CA GLN A 38 -1.71 -18.18 43.93
C GLN A 38 -1.55 -17.02 42.95
N GLU A 39 -0.31 -16.62 42.69
CA GLU A 39 0.01 -15.57 41.68
C GLU A 39 -0.46 -15.98 40.28
N LEU A 40 -0.20 -17.22 39.87
CA LEU A 40 -0.65 -17.75 38.58
C LEU A 40 -2.17 -17.78 38.45
N ILE A 41 -2.88 -18.20 39.49
CA ILE A 41 -4.35 -18.19 39.54
C ILE A 41 -4.87 -16.75 39.36
N THR A 42 -4.26 -15.79 40.08
CA THR A 42 -4.64 -14.38 39.97
C THR A 42 -4.38 -13.85 38.59
N LYS A 43 -3.20 -14.13 38.01
CA LYS A 43 -2.87 -13.76 36.64
C LYS A 43 -3.84 -14.33 35.62
N ALA A 44 -4.26 -15.58 35.79
CA ALA A 44 -5.24 -16.22 34.92
C ALA A 44 -6.64 -15.61 35.03
N LEU A 45 -7.01 -15.08 36.18
CA LEU A 45 -8.29 -14.37 36.42
C LEU A 45 -8.28 -12.96 35.76
N ASP A 46 -7.13 -12.32 35.71
CA ASP A 46 -6.98 -10.97 35.14
C ASP A 46 -6.92 -10.96 33.58
N ILE A 47 -6.92 -12.13 32.94
CA ILE A 47 -6.93 -12.25 31.48
C ILE A 47 -8.24 -11.72 30.91
N ASP A 48 -8.14 -10.78 29.97
CA ASP A 48 -9.27 -10.32 29.14
C ASP A 48 -9.60 -11.38 28.07
N GLU A 49 -10.54 -12.26 28.42
CA GLU A 49 -10.95 -13.41 27.60
C GLU A 49 -11.46 -13.01 26.22
N SER A 50 -11.94 -11.76 26.04
CA SER A 50 -12.49 -11.28 24.77
C SER A 50 -11.43 -11.21 23.65
N LYS A 51 -10.16 -11.11 24.02
CA LYS A 51 -9.01 -10.95 23.10
C LYS A 51 -8.41 -12.26 22.59
N TYR A 52 -8.85 -13.39 23.15
CA TYR A 52 -8.24 -14.70 22.86
C TYR A 52 -9.26 -15.66 22.23
N THR A 53 -8.78 -16.72 21.58
CA THR A 53 -9.62 -17.75 20.98
C THR A 53 -10.38 -18.51 22.06
N GLU A 54 -11.60 -18.97 21.74
CA GLU A 54 -12.42 -19.73 22.71
C GLU A 54 -11.71 -21.00 23.17
N GLU A 55 -10.93 -21.64 22.31
CA GLU A 55 -10.23 -22.88 22.59
C GLU A 55 -9.11 -22.68 23.62
N SER A 56 -8.27 -21.62 23.41
CA SER A 56 -7.20 -21.29 24.35
C SER A 56 -7.75 -20.80 25.72
N ILE A 57 -8.85 -20.05 25.74
CA ILE A 57 -9.52 -19.60 26.95
C ILE A 57 -10.15 -20.78 27.70
N LYS A 58 -10.77 -21.74 27.01
CA LYS A 58 -11.32 -22.95 27.63
C LYS A 58 -10.21 -23.74 28.30
N LEU A 59 -9.08 -23.95 27.61
CA LEU A 59 -7.91 -24.62 28.19
C LEU A 59 -7.44 -23.92 29.48
N LEU A 60 -7.25 -22.59 29.40
CA LEU A 60 -6.85 -21.79 30.57
C LEU A 60 -7.83 -21.91 31.72
N THR A 61 -9.12 -21.82 31.42
CA THR A 61 -10.18 -21.90 32.44
C THR A 61 -10.17 -23.26 33.13
N ASP A 62 -10.01 -24.36 32.37
CA ASP A 62 -9.98 -25.70 32.91
C ASP A 62 -8.73 -25.90 33.81
N LYS A 63 -7.56 -25.41 33.37
CA LYS A 63 -6.33 -25.51 34.16
C LYS A 63 -6.34 -24.61 35.39
N ARG A 64 -6.94 -23.42 35.29
CA ARG A 64 -7.16 -22.56 36.46
C ARG A 64 -8.04 -23.21 37.51
N LYS A 65 -9.16 -23.84 37.13
CA LYS A 65 -10.02 -24.56 38.09
C LYS A 65 -9.27 -25.68 38.80
N GLN A 66 -8.45 -26.46 38.04
CA GLN A 66 -7.63 -27.53 38.66
C GLN A 66 -6.59 -26.93 39.64
N ALA A 67 -6.02 -25.79 39.30
CA ALA A 67 -5.09 -25.06 40.16
C ALA A 67 -5.78 -24.53 41.45
N GLU A 68 -6.99 -23.98 41.31
CA GLU A 68 -7.80 -23.52 42.43
C GLU A 68 -8.20 -24.70 43.38
N GLU A 69 -8.48 -25.87 42.81
CA GLU A 69 -8.75 -27.09 43.61
C GLU A 69 -7.51 -27.51 44.37
N ALA A 70 -6.34 -27.58 43.73
CA ALA A 70 -5.07 -27.91 44.40
C ALA A 70 -4.70 -26.87 45.48
N TYR A 71 -4.99 -25.60 45.26
CA TYR A 71 -4.75 -24.51 46.23
C TYR A 71 -5.67 -24.58 47.46
N LYS A 72 -6.91 -25.07 47.32
CA LYS A 72 -7.92 -25.16 48.39
C LYS A 72 -7.82 -26.44 49.20
N GLU A 73 -6.98 -27.41 48.83
CA GLU A 73 -6.79 -28.63 49.60
C GLU A 73 -6.32 -28.30 51.01
N SER A 74 -6.98 -28.89 52.03
CA SER A 74 -6.63 -28.67 53.44
C SER A 74 -5.26 -29.24 53.81
N VAL A 75 -4.77 -30.21 53.06
CA VAL A 75 -3.43 -30.79 53.15
C VAL A 75 -2.85 -30.82 51.72
N PRO A 76 -2.21 -29.71 51.27
CA PRO A 76 -1.69 -29.62 49.93
C PRO A 76 -0.55 -30.64 49.73
N GLN A 77 -0.60 -31.35 48.60
CA GLN A 77 0.45 -32.29 48.19
C GLN A 77 1.37 -31.62 47.17
N ASN A 78 2.68 -31.77 47.40
CA ASN A 78 3.68 -31.07 46.58
C ASN A 78 3.60 -31.42 45.10
N ASP A 79 3.43 -32.68 44.73
CA ASP A 79 3.27 -33.16 43.37
C ASP A 79 2.05 -32.54 42.66
N LYS A 80 0.93 -32.42 43.35
CA LYS A 80 -0.27 -31.78 42.82
C LYS A 80 -0.09 -30.29 42.60
N VAL A 81 0.56 -29.59 43.56
CA VAL A 81 0.84 -28.16 43.46
C VAL A 81 1.81 -27.88 42.33
N GLN A 82 2.91 -28.65 42.23
CA GLN A 82 3.87 -28.51 41.14
C GLN A 82 3.25 -28.81 39.78
N LYS A 83 2.44 -29.84 39.68
CA LYS A 83 1.68 -30.16 38.46
C LYS A 83 0.74 -29.02 38.08
N ALA A 84 0.00 -28.47 39.02
CA ALA A 84 -0.93 -27.36 38.77
C ALA A 84 -0.20 -26.08 38.29
N ILE A 85 0.98 -25.78 38.87
CA ILE A 85 1.84 -24.68 38.44
C ILE A 85 2.22 -24.87 36.96
N LEU A 86 2.81 -26.04 36.63
CA LEU A 86 3.28 -26.32 35.27
C LEU A 86 2.15 -26.28 34.24
N GLU A 87 1.01 -26.87 34.55
CA GLU A 87 -0.13 -26.91 33.62
C GLU A 87 -0.79 -25.55 33.46
N LEU A 88 -0.86 -24.72 34.51
CA LEU A 88 -1.42 -23.37 34.40
C LEU A 88 -0.48 -22.41 33.69
N GLU A 89 0.84 -22.50 33.91
CA GLU A 89 1.85 -21.78 33.15
C GLU A 89 1.79 -22.14 31.66
N ALA A 90 1.71 -23.44 31.34
CA ALA A 90 1.58 -23.92 29.99
C ALA A 90 0.31 -23.36 29.31
N ALA A 91 -0.82 -23.34 30.00
CA ALA A 91 -2.06 -22.79 29.47
C ALA A 91 -2.02 -21.27 29.28
N LEU A 92 -1.37 -20.52 30.18
CA LEU A 92 -1.15 -19.08 30.04
C LEU A 92 -0.25 -18.77 28.83
N ASN A 93 0.78 -19.58 28.61
CA ASN A 93 1.69 -19.43 27.47
C ASN A 93 1.08 -19.89 26.13
N ALA A 94 0.06 -20.74 26.18
CA ALA A 94 -0.67 -21.25 25.01
C ALA A 94 -1.88 -20.36 24.62
N LEU A 95 -2.02 -19.17 25.21
CA LEU A 95 -3.08 -18.25 24.84
C LEU A 95 -2.88 -17.72 23.41
N GLU A 96 -3.87 -17.95 22.57
CA GLU A 96 -3.91 -17.51 21.18
C GLU A 96 -4.84 -16.30 21.03
N LYS A 97 -4.31 -15.19 20.55
CA LYS A 97 -5.11 -13.98 20.28
C LYS A 97 -6.06 -14.22 19.12
N LYS A 98 -7.28 -13.67 19.22
CA LYS A 98 -8.18 -13.55 18.08
C LYS A 98 -7.58 -12.62 17.04
N ILE A 99 -7.83 -12.93 15.78
CA ILE A 99 -7.46 -12.04 14.68
C ILE A 99 -8.37 -10.79 14.71
N ASP A 100 -7.76 -9.63 14.70
CA ASP A 100 -8.47 -8.35 14.60
C ASP A 100 -8.56 -7.87 13.15
N TYR A 101 -9.74 -7.98 12.58
CA TYR A 101 -10.06 -7.53 11.21
C TYR A 101 -10.50 -6.07 11.14
N SER A 102 -10.59 -5.34 12.25
CA SER A 102 -11.23 -4.02 12.31
C SER A 102 -10.61 -3.03 11.33
N GLN A 103 -9.28 -2.94 11.28
CA GLN A 103 -8.59 -2.04 10.37
C GLN A 103 -8.74 -2.46 8.91
N LEU A 104 -8.70 -3.77 8.64
CA LEU A 104 -8.92 -4.29 7.28
C LEU A 104 -10.31 -3.96 6.77
N MET A 105 -11.34 -4.11 7.61
CA MET A 105 -12.72 -3.76 7.24
C MET A 105 -12.87 -2.26 6.97
N VAL A 106 -12.23 -1.41 7.76
CA VAL A 106 -12.23 0.05 7.56
C VAL A 106 -11.58 0.42 6.23
N ILE A 107 -10.41 -0.13 5.91
CA ILE A 107 -9.71 0.22 4.66
C ILE A 107 -10.43 -0.35 3.42
N ILE A 108 -11.04 -1.52 3.50
CA ILE A 108 -11.93 -2.05 2.44
C ILE A 108 -13.11 -1.10 2.21
N GLY A 109 -13.78 -0.66 3.27
CA GLY A 109 -14.90 0.29 3.17
C GLY A 109 -14.46 1.63 2.55
N LYS A 110 -13.26 2.13 2.90
CA LYS A 110 -12.66 3.31 2.27
C LYS A 110 -12.44 3.08 0.77
N ALA A 111 -11.86 1.94 0.38
CA ALA A 111 -11.62 1.61 -1.02
C ALA A 111 -12.90 1.50 -1.84
N GLU A 112 -13.95 0.89 -1.30
CA GLU A 112 -15.25 0.73 -1.96
C GLU A 112 -16.03 2.05 -2.08
N SER A 113 -15.77 3.02 -1.21
CA SER A 113 -16.40 4.35 -1.24
C SER A 113 -15.76 5.32 -2.23
N ILE A 114 -14.67 4.94 -2.92
CA ILE A 114 -13.97 5.77 -3.88
C ILE A 114 -14.87 6.07 -5.09
N ASP A 115 -14.98 7.35 -5.44
CA ASP A 115 -15.62 7.78 -6.68
C ASP A 115 -14.73 7.39 -7.88
N GLN A 116 -15.02 6.23 -8.46
CA GLN A 116 -14.25 5.64 -9.56
C GLN A 116 -14.24 6.51 -10.83
N THR A 117 -15.19 7.43 -10.97
CA THR A 117 -15.26 8.31 -12.17
C THR A 117 -14.10 9.29 -12.26
N LYS A 118 -13.47 9.59 -11.13
CA LYS A 118 -12.40 10.60 -11.00
C LYS A 118 -11.00 10.08 -11.27
N TYR A 119 -10.80 8.78 -11.28
CA TYR A 119 -9.47 8.18 -11.36
C TYR A 119 -9.26 7.39 -12.65
N THR A 120 -7.99 7.18 -13.01
CA THR A 120 -7.62 6.37 -14.18
C THR A 120 -7.96 4.90 -13.97
N ALA A 121 -8.31 4.19 -15.05
CA ALA A 121 -8.74 2.80 -14.97
C ALA A 121 -7.61 1.88 -14.45
N SER A 122 -6.36 2.15 -14.81
CA SER A 122 -5.19 1.37 -14.37
C SER A 122 -4.97 1.48 -12.86
N SER A 123 -5.07 2.69 -12.27
CA SER A 123 -4.92 2.89 -10.84
C SER A 123 -6.07 2.27 -10.03
N LEU A 124 -7.31 2.37 -10.53
CA LEU A 124 -8.49 1.71 -9.94
C LEU A 124 -8.40 0.19 -9.99
N LEU A 125 -7.89 -0.38 -11.09
CA LEU A 125 -7.72 -1.83 -11.22
C LEU A 125 -6.80 -2.38 -10.12
N ARG A 126 -5.74 -1.67 -9.78
CA ARG A 126 -4.85 -2.03 -8.68
C ARG A 126 -5.62 -2.08 -7.35
N VAL A 127 -6.37 -1.02 -7.01
CA VAL A 127 -7.17 -0.97 -5.78
C VAL A 127 -8.20 -2.10 -5.75
N ASN A 128 -8.95 -2.32 -6.84
CA ASN A 128 -9.96 -3.35 -6.92
C ASN A 128 -9.38 -4.77 -6.73
N ASN A 129 -8.19 -5.03 -7.29
CA ASN A 129 -7.50 -6.31 -7.11
C ASN A 129 -7.08 -6.52 -5.64
N GLU A 130 -6.59 -5.48 -4.97
CA GLU A 130 -6.22 -5.59 -3.55
C GLU A 130 -7.46 -5.74 -2.66
N VAL A 131 -8.59 -5.10 -2.98
CA VAL A 131 -9.88 -5.32 -2.28
C VAL A 131 -10.34 -6.78 -2.41
N LEU A 132 -10.21 -7.38 -3.60
CA LEU A 132 -10.56 -8.80 -3.79
C LEU A 132 -9.67 -9.73 -2.96
N LYS A 133 -8.36 -9.46 -2.90
CA LYS A 133 -7.43 -10.22 -2.05
C LYS A 133 -7.74 -10.04 -0.57
N ALA A 134 -8.04 -8.82 -0.14
CA ALA A 134 -8.41 -8.51 1.25
C ALA A 134 -9.66 -9.26 1.69
N LYS A 135 -10.69 -9.33 0.83
CA LYS A 135 -11.90 -10.12 1.10
C LYS A 135 -11.61 -11.61 1.16
N ALA A 136 -10.83 -12.14 0.22
CA ALA A 136 -10.42 -13.54 0.24
C ALA A 136 -9.60 -13.91 1.48
N LEU A 137 -8.81 -12.97 2.01
CA LEU A 137 -8.02 -13.18 3.23
C LEU A 137 -8.92 -13.31 4.48
N ILE A 138 -10.05 -12.59 4.53
CA ILE A 138 -11.02 -12.70 5.63
C ILE A 138 -11.65 -14.09 5.67
N ASP A 139 -11.85 -14.72 4.52
CA ASP A 139 -12.46 -16.05 4.40
C ASP A 139 -11.45 -17.20 4.58
N LYS A 140 -10.15 -16.88 4.73
CA LYS A 140 -9.08 -17.86 4.90
C LYS A 140 -9.11 -18.45 6.34
N ALA A 141 -9.08 -19.77 6.46
CA ALA A 141 -9.18 -20.46 7.78
C ALA A 141 -7.95 -20.18 8.68
N ASP A 142 -6.74 -20.20 8.11
CA ASP A 142 -5.48 -20.11 8.86
C ASP A 142 -4.79 -18.76 8.58
N VAL A 143 -5.50 -17.66 8.84
CA VAL A 143 -4.94 -16.32 8.68
C VAL A 143 -4.20 -15.90 9.96
N THR A 144 -3.07 -15.19 9.78
CA THR A 144 -2.33 -14.58 10.88
C THR A 144 -2.62 -13.08 11.00
N GLN A 145 -2.38 -12.47 12.17
CA GLN A 145 -2.51 -11.02 12.32
C GLN A 145 -1.54 -10.27 11.42
N GLU A 146 -0.34 -10.81 11.21
CA GLU A 146 0.68 -10.23 10.33
C GLU A 146 0.19 -10.16 8.87
N GLU A 147 -0.45 -11.22 8.35
CA GLU A 147 -1.06 -11.21 7.02
C GLU A 147 -2.16 -10.16 6.88
N ILE A 148 -2.96 -9.95 7.95
CA ILE A 148 -4.00 -8.90 7.99
C ILE A 148 -3.37 -7.51 7.96
N ASP A 149 -2.36 -7.27 8.81
CA ASP A 149 -1.68 -5.97 8.91
C ASP A 149 -0.93 -5.63 7.61
N GLU A 150 -0.29 -6.61 6.95
CA GLU A 150 0.34 -6.45 5.64
C GLU A 150 -0.70 -6.10 4.56
N MET A 151 -1.86 -6.75 4.58
CA MET A 151 -2.94 -6.44 3.63
C MET A 151 -3.49 -5.03 3.84
N VAL A 152 -3.65 -4.57 5.07
CA VAL A 152 -4.04 -3.18 5.40
C VAL A 152 -3.06 -2.19 4.78
N ASN A 153 -1.76 -2.42 4.94
CA ASN A 153 -0.71 -1.58 4.37
C ASN A 153 -0.75 -1.59 2.83
N THR A 154 -0.84 -2.78 2.23
CA THR A 154 -0.86 -2.94 0.76
C THR A 154 -2.07 -2.24 0.13
N LEU A 155 -3.26 -2.39 0.72
CA LEU A 155 -4.47 -1.73 0.23
C LEU A 155 -4.42 -0.21 0.47
N SER A 156 -3.85 0.25 1.60
CA SER A 156 -3.63 1.66 1.86
C SER A 156 -2.70 2.29 0.80
N GLU A 157 -1.58 1.65 0.50
CA GLU A 157 -0.65 2.08 -0.55
C GLU A 157 -1.33 2.12 -1.92
N ALA A 158 -2.16 1.13 -2.24
CA ALA A 158 -2.89 1.12 -3.51
C ALA A 158 -3.84 2.32 -3.63
N ILE A 159 -4.52 2.70 -2.53
CA ILE A 159 -5.40 3.87 -2.47
C ILE A 159 -4.59 5.17 -2.59
N ASP A 160 -3.46 5.28 -1.91
CA ASP A 160 -2.61 6.48 -1.92
C ASP A 160 -1.95 6.72 -3.29
N HIS A 161 -1.81 5.67 -4.10
CA HIS A 161 -1.30 5.72 -5.49
C HIS A 161 -2.39 5.87 -6.55
N LEU A 162 -3.61 6.26 -6.17
CA LEU A 162 -4.65 6.56 -7.14
C LEU A 162 -4.29 7.80 -7.96
N VAL A 163 -4.45 7.68 -9.28
CA VAL A 163 -4.15 8.75 -10.24
C VAL A 163 -5.44 9.36 -10.74
N LEU A 164 -5.61 10.66 -10.50
CA LEU A 164 -6.75 11.41 -11.04
C LEU A 164 -6.70 11.46 -12.56
N LYS A 165 -7.87 11.38 -13.20
CA LYS A 165 -8.01 11.67 -14.62
C LYS A 165 -7.63 13.13 -14.88
N ALA A 166 -6.94 13.37 -15.98
CA ALA A 166 -6.59 14.73 -16.40
C ALA A 166 -7.82 15.55 -16.78
N ASP A 167 -7.83 16.83 -16.40
CA ASP A 167 -8.80 17.79 -16.93
C ASP A 167 -8.39 18.19 -18.36
N LYS A 168 -9.17 17.78 -19.33
CA LYS A 168 -8.94 18.00 -20.75
C LYS A 168 -9.78 19.14 -21.35
N THR A 169 -10.60 19.82 -20.56
CA THR A 169 -11.61 20.79 -21.01
C THR A 169 -11.00 21.87 -21.92
N LYS A 170 -9.94 22.54 -21.46
CA LYS A 170 -9.27 23.60 -22.26
C LYS A 170 -8.59 23.03 -23.50
N PHE A 171 -8.10 21.81 -23.42
CA PHE A 171 -7.44 21.15 -24.53
C PHE A 171 -8.45 20.76 -25.62
N GLU A 172 -9.61 20.26 -25.25
CA GLU A 172 -10.73 19.96 -26.15
C GLU A 172 -11.24 21.22 -26.85
N GLU A 173 -11.38 22.33 -26.10
CA GLU A 173 -11.77 23.61 -26.66
C GLU A 173 -10.76 24.11 -27.72
N LEU A 174 -9.45 24.00 -27.45
CA LEU A 174 -8.41 24.41 -28.38
C LEU A 174 -8.42 23.53 -29.63
N ILE A 175 -8.52 22.21 -29.52
CA ILE A 175 -8.62 21.28 -30.65
C ILE A 175 -9.84 21.61 -31.49
N SER A 176 -11.01 21.78 -30.87
CA SER A 176 -12.27 22.10 -31.54
C SER A 176 -12.17 23.44 -32.32
N LYS A 177 -11.50 24.45 -31.73
CA LYS A 177 -11.26 25.72 -32.36
C LYS A 177 -10.38 25.59 -33.62
N ILE A 178 -9.32 24.76 -33.54
CA ILE A 178 -8.40 24.55 -34.67
C ILE A 178 -9.06 23.69 -35.76
N ASP A 179 -9.85 22.68 -35.37
CA ASP A 179 -10.59 21.85 -36.33
C ASP A 179 -11.64 22.65 -37.13
N ALA A 180 -12.15 23.73 -36.55
CA ALA A 180 -13.09 24.63 -37.27
C ALA A 180 -12.40 25.60 -38.25
N LEU A 181 -11.08 25.64 -38.32
CA LEU A 181 -10.35 26.53 -39.22
C LEU A 181 -10.38 25.99 -40.65
N ASP A 182 -10.58 26.90 -41.60
CA ASP A 182 -10.34 26.66 -43.02
C ASP A 182 -8.84 26.75 -43.32
N MET A 183 -8.14 25.60 -43.24
CA MET A 183 -6.69 25.52 -43.42
C MET A 183 -6.22 26.02 -44.79
N SER A 184 -7.10 26.11 -45.83
CA SER A 184 -6.74 26.60 -47.15
C SER A 184 -6.36 28.10 -47.15
N LYS A 185 -6.80 28.84 -46.12
CA LYS A 185 -6.53 30.28 -45.96
C LYS A 185 -5.20 30.60 -45.29
N TYR A 186 -4.48 29.57 -44.79
CA TYR A 186 -3.26 29.79 -44.03
C TYR A 186 -2.04 29.18 -44.71
N GLU A 187 -0.87 29.75 -44.39
CA GLU A 187 0.44 29.25 -44.83
C GLU A 187 1.02 28.28 -43.81
N ASN A 188 1.89 27.37 -44.26
CA ASN A 188 2.68 26.48 -43.43
C ASN A 188 1.84 25.65 -42.41
N THR A 189 0.70 25.15 -42.87
CA THR A 189 -0.26 24.40 -42.02
C THR A 189 0.22 23.00 -41.64
N ASP A 190 1.19 22.41 -42.35
CA ASP A 190 1.62 21.00 -42.13
C ASP A 190 2.14 20.74 -40.70
N SER A 191 2.87 21.69 -40.13
CA SER A 191 3.35 21.60 -38.75
C SER A 191 2.20 21.59 -37.75
N LEU A 192 1.23 22.50 -37.94
CA LEU A 192 0.03 22.53 -37.07
C LEU A 192 -0.79 21.25 -37.19
N ILE A 193 -1.00 20.74 -38.43
CA ILE A 193 -1.73 19.49 -38.66
C ILE A 193 -1.04 18.33 -37.98
N THR A 194 0.28 18.24 -38.01
CA THR A 194 1.05 17.19 -37.33
C THR A 194 0.85 17.25 -35.84
N VAL A 195 1.02 18.44 -35.22
CA VAL A 195 0.83 18.63 -33.80
C VAL A 195 -0.63 18.39 -33.36
N LEU A 196 -1.60 18.83 -34.19
CA LEU A 196 -3.03 18.58 -33.97
C LEU A 196 -3.36 17.07 -33.89
N ASN A 197 -2.79 16.29 -34.84
CA ASN A 197 -3.01 14.84 -34.83
C ASN A 197 -2.40 14.18 -33.59
N GLN A 198 -1.19 14.57 -33.17
CA GLN A 198 -0.57 14.10 -31.92
C GLN A 198 -1.40 14.51 -30.71
N SER A 199 -1.92 15.73 -30.69
CA SER A 199 -2.80 16.24 -29.65
C SER A 199 -4.09 15.41 -29.51
N LYS A 200 -4.69 15.01 -30.63
CA LYS A 200 -5.88 14.15 -30.64
C LYS A 200 -5.61 12.76 -30.06
N GLU A 201 -4.40 12.22 -30.25
CA GLU A 201 -4.04 10.94 -29.61
C GLU A 201 -3.90 11.09 -28.07
N VAL A 202 -3.31 12.19 -27.57
CA VAL A 202 -3.26 12.49 -26.13
C VAL A 202 -4.67 12.68 -25.57
N LEU A 203 -5.56 13.36 -26.32
CA LEU A 203 -6.95 13.57 -25.91
C LEU A 203 -7.72 12.25 -25.74
N LYS A 204 -7.50 11.28 -26.63
CA LYS A 204 -8.12 9.95 -26.58
C LYS A 204 -7.58 9.07 -25.47
N ASN A 205 -6.35 9.33 -25.00
CA ASN A 205 -5.74 8.52 -23.94
C ASN A 205 -6.39 8.84 -22.58
N GLU A 206 -7.25 7.95 -22.10
CA GLU A 206 -7.91 8.10 -20.79
C GLU A 206 -6.95 7.95 -19.59
N GLU A 207 -5.76 7.40 -19.83
CA GLU A 207 -4.70 7.26 -18.83
C GLU A 207 -3.70 8.43 -18.86
N ALA A 208 -3.91 9.44 -19.72
CA ALA A 208 -3.01 10.58 -19.80
C ALA A 208 -2.97 11.34 -18.48
N THR A 209 -1.75 11.66 -18.05
CA THR A 209 -1.52 12.50 -16.87
C THR A 209 -1.83 13.97 -17.18
N GLN A 210 -2.11 14.78 -16.15
CA GLN A 210 -2.31 16.22 -16.33
C GLN A 210 -1.10 16.87 -17.01
N SER A 211 0.11 16.46 -16.66
CA SER A 211 1.34 16.96 -17.28
C SER A 211 1.43 16.68 -18.76
N GLU A 212 1.00 15.50 -19.23
CA GLU A 212 0.97 15.16 -20.66
C GLU A 212 -0.07 15.98 -21.41
N VAL A 213 -1.24 16.19 -20.80
CA VAL A 213 -2.30 17.05 -21.38
C VAL A 213 -1.85 18.50 -21.46
N ASP A 214 -1.28 19.04 -20.39
CA ASP A 214 -0.78 20.42 -20.34
C ASP A 214 0.34 20.64 -21.38
N HIS A 215 1.28 19.70 -21.49
CA HIS A 215 2.34 19.77 -22.48
C HIS A 215 1.80 19.72 -23.92
N ALA A 216 0.87 18.81 -24.20
CA ALA A 216 0.24 18.72 -25.52
C ALA A 216 -0.57 20.00 -25.86
N TYR A 217 -1.26 20.58 -24.87
CA TYR A 217 -1.94 21.85 -25.01
C TYR A 217 -0.96 22.99 -25.37
N GLU A 218 0.15 23.10 -24.64
CA GLU A 218 1.16 24.13 -24.89
C GLU A 218 1.77 24.01 -26.29
N MET A 219 2.12 22.81 -26.73
CA MET A 219 2.67 22.53 -28.05
C MET A 219 1.66 22.91 -29.14
N LEU A 220 0.41 22.52 -29.00
CA LEU A 220 -0.65 22.85 -29.95
C LEU A 220 -0.93 24.35 -29.99
N ASN A 221 -0.99 25.01 -28.85
CA ASN A 221 -1.23 26.44 -28.73
C ASN A 221 -0.06 27.27 -29.35
N ALA A 222 1.18 26.80 -29.15
CA ALA A 222 2.36 27.42 -29.77
C ALA A 222 2.31 27.32 -31.32
N SER A 223 2.01 26.12 -31.84
CA SER A 223 1.83 25.89 -33.28
C SER A 223 0.67 26.73 -33.88
N TYR A 224 -0.43 26.79 -33.15
CA TYR A 224 -1.59 27.60 -33.53
C TYR A 224 -1.27 29.10 -33.62
N LYS A 225 -0.50 29.65 -32.69
CA LYS A 225 -0.07 31.04 -32.65
C LYS A 225 0.88 31.41 -33.80
N GLN A 226 1.55 30.45 -34.41
CA GLN A 226 2.46 30.67 -35.55
C GLN A 226 1.74 30.69 -36.89
N LEU A 227 0.45 30.38 -36.89
CA LEU A 227 -0.35 30.33 -38.11
C LEU A 227 -0.46 31.74 -38.76
N LYS A 228 -0.20 31.85 -40.05
CA LYS A 228 -0.28 33.11 -40.82
C LYS A 228 -1.29 32.97 -41.95
N LEU A 229 -2.12 33.98 -42.12
CA LEU A 229 -3.00 34.07 -43.27
C LEU A 229 -2.17 34.21 -44.56
N LYS A 230 -2.59 33.53 -45.62
CA LYS A 230 -2.05 33.80 -46.97
C LYS A 230 -2.33 35.26 -47.34
N SER A 231 -1.31 35.97 -47.80
CA SER A 231 -1.53 37.29 -48.39
C SER A 231 -2.37 37.09 -49.63
N ASP A 232 -3.52 37.74 -49.73
CA ASP A 232 -4.23 37.86 -51.00
C ASP A 232 -3.30 38.57 -51.96
N ASN A 233 -2.68 37.83 -52.89
CA ASN A 233 -2.06 38.43 -54.04
C ASN A 233 -3.21 39.04 -54.84
N ILE A 234 -3.47 40.33 -54.63
CA ILE A 234 -4.19 41.14 -55.60
C ILE A 234 -3.23 41.19 -56.79
N GLU A 235 -3.46 40.36 -57.82
CA GLU A 235 -2.93 40.57 -59.13
C GLU A 235 -3.41 41.94 -59.56
N ILE A 236 -2.58 42.94 -59.30
CA ILE A 236 -2.74 44.24 -60.00
C ILE A 236 -2.40 43.94 -61.45
N THR A 237 -3.44 43.66 -62.23
CA THR A 237 -3.35 43.72 -63.68
C THR A 237 -2.74 45.06 -64.03
N GLU A 238 -1.48 45.00 -64.45
CA GLU A 238 -0.73 46.19 -64.94
C GLU A 238 -1.53 46.88 -66.04
N ILE A 239 -1.99 48.09 -65.75
CA ILE A 239 -2.37 49.06 -66.78
C ILE A 239 -1.07 49.53 -67.46
N PRO A 240 -0.87 49.39 -68.77
CA PRO A 240 0.37 49.79 -69.44
C PRO A 240 0.44 51.30 -69.48
N THR A 241 1.24 51.92 -68.64
CA THR A 241 1.62 53.32 -68.81
C THR A 241 3.09 53.43 -69.13
N GLN A 242 3.32 54.22 -70.17
CA GLN A 242 4.53 54.46 -70.87
C GLN A 242 5.74 54.93 -70.06
N ARG A 243 6.91 54.51 -70.57
CA ARG A 243 8.26 54.90 -70.16
C ARG A 243 8.43 56.40 -69.88
N THR A 244 9.13 56.70 -68.80
CA THR A 244 10.19 57.74 -68.84
C THR A 244 11.34 57.29 -67.94
N ASN A 245 12.53 57.25 -68.51
CA ASN A 245 13.81 57.00 -67.83
C ASN A 245 14.13 58.05 -66.79
N LYS A 246 14.60 57.63 -65.62
CA LYS A 246 15.77 58.32 -65.00
C LYS A 246 16.47 57.41 -63.92
N THR A 247 17.73 57.42 -64.14
CA THR A 247 18.91 56.92 -63.49
C THR A 247 18.98 57.12 -61.91
N ASP A 248 19.69 56.17 -61.29
CA ASP A 248 20.58 56.22 -60.09
C ASP A 248 20.01 56.06 -58.69
N LYS A 249 20.40 55.06 -57.97
CA LYS A 249 21.55 54.84 -57.09
C LYS A 249 21.36 53.58 -56.16
N ASN A 250 22.46 52.85 -56.14
CA ASN A 250 22.71 51.74 -55.16
C ASN A 250 22.38 52.10 -53.74
N GLU A 251 21.69 51.15 -53.02
CA GLU A 251 21.97 50.88 -51.67
C GLU A 251 21.79 49.38 -51.43
N GLN A 252 22.90 48.73 -51.03
CA GLN A 252 23.00 47.37 -50.54
C GLN A 252 22.34 47.27 -49.14
N ILE A 253 21.36 46.45 -49.02
CA ILE A 253 20.94 45.94 -47.65
C ILE A 253 21.42 44.52 -47.53
N LYS A 254 22.32 44.35 -46.54
CA LYS A 254 22.93 43.11 -46.13
C LYS A 254 21.87 42.12 -45.66
N THR A 255 21.91 40.94 -46.25
CA THR A 255 21.36 39.72 -45.69
C THR A 255 22.20 39.25 -44.46
N GLY A 256 21.56 38.98 -43.39
CA GLY A 256 22.11 38.30 -42.21
C GLY A 256 20.99 38.08 -41.20
N ASP A 257 20.42 36.90 -41.11
CA ASP A 257 20.83 35.97 -40.04
C ASP A 257 20.06 34.64 -40.17
N THR A 258 20.79 33.62 -40.50
CA THR A 258 20.34 32.21 -40.46
C THR A 258 20.70 31.65 -39.08
N THR A 259 19.78 31.71 -38.11
CA THR A 259 19.91 30.97 -36.89
C THR A 259 18.54 30.58 -36.30
N TYR A 260 17.78 29.76 -37.02
CA TYR A 260 16.60 29.11 -36.45
C TYR A 260 16.36 27.70 -37.04
N ILE A 261 17.40 26.88 -37.11
CA ILE A 261 17.25 25.47 -37.45
C ILE A 261 18.15 24.68 -36.49
N ASN A 262 17.73 24.48 -35.27
CA ASN A 262 18.32 23.42 -34.37
C ASN A 262 17.56 23.19 -33.05
N MET A 263 16.27 23.48 -32.95
CA MET A 263 15.50 23.14 -31.72
C MET A 263 14.51 21.99 -31.89
N ILE A 264 14.39 21.40 -33.08
CA ILE A 264 13.43 20.28 -33.29
C ILE A 264 14.08 18.91 -33.06
N GLY A 265 15.41 18.82 -32.93
CA GLY A 265 16.14 17.55 -32.81
C GLY A 265 16.22 16.95 -31.38
N TRP A 266 15.91 17.70 -30.34
CA TRP A 266 16.17 17.25 -28.95
C TRP A 266 14.94 16.74 -28.19
N SER A 267 13.72 16.98 -28.64
CA SER A 267 12.50 16.53 -28.00
C SER A 267 12.15 15.06 -28.27
N LEU A 268 12.66 14.46 -29.36
CA LEU A 268 12.43 13.04 -29.68
C LEU A 268 13.30 12.05 -28.89
N LEU A 269 14.40 12.52 -28.27
CA LEU A 269 15.32 11.65 -27.51
C LEU A 269 14.86 11.42 -26.05
N ILE A 270 14.00 12.28 -25.51
CA ILE A 270 13.52 12.16 -24.12
C ILE A 270 12.32 11.19 -24.03
N MET A 271 11.50 11.07 -25.09
CA MET A 271 10.37 10.11 -25.08
C MET A 271 10.81 8.63 -25.19
N MET A 272 11.99 8.33 -25.76
CA MET A 272 12.48 6.94 -25.82
C MET A 272 13.14 6.47 -24.52
N SER A 273 13.54 7.36 -23.61
CA SER A 273 14.18 6.96 -22.34
C SER A 273 13.18 6.49 -21.29
N CYS A 274 11.93 6.97 -21.31
CA CYS A 274 10.90 6.53 -20.36
C CYS A 274 10.30 5.15 -20.70
N LEU A 275 10.27 4.76 -21.98
CA LEU A 275 9.81 3.43 -22.40
C LEU A 275 10.88 2.33 -22.18
N GLY A 276 12.18 2.69 -22.15
CA GLY A 276 13.29 1.76 -21.94
C GLY A 276 13.41 1.26 -20.48
N ILE A 277 13.00 2.06 -19.50
CA ILE A 277 13.11 1.70 -18.08
C ILE A 277 12.04 0.70 -17.66
N PHE A 278 10.90 0.65 -18.33
CA PHE A 278 9.82 -0.28 -18.01
C PHE A 278 10.10 -1.73 -18.48
N PHE A 279 10.97 -1.91 -19.50
CA PHE A 279 11.29 -3.24 -20.05
C PHE A 279 12.46 -3.96 -19.35
N ILE A 280 13.35 -3.23 -18.66
CA ILE A 280 14.54 -3.83 -18.01
C ILE A 280 14.21 -4.42 -16.63
N ARG A 281 13.10 -4.04 -15.99
CA ARG A 281 12.73 -4.53 -14.64
C ARG A 281 11.99 -5.88 -14.63
N LYS A 282 11.74 -6.50 -15.78
CA LYS A 282 11.00 -7.78 -15.90
C LYS A 282 11.90 -9.00 -16.13
N ARG A 283 13.22 -8.89 -15.93
CA ARG A 283 14.16 -10.00 -16.21
C ARG A 283 15.12 -10.37 -15.07
N VAL A 284 14.83 -9.95 -13.85
CA VAL A 284 15.55 -10.47 -12.68
C VAL A 284 14.50 -10.70 -11.59
N TYR A 285 13.91 -11.87 -11.60
CA TYR A 285 13.53 -12.75 -10.49
C TYR A 285 12.85 -13.96 -11.10
#